data_82f6a7780f6a6deae9d1205f359681da
#
_entry.id   82f6a7780f6a6deae9d1205f359681da
#
_cell.length_a   1.000
_cell.length_b   1.000
_cell.length_c   1.000
_cell.angle_alpha   90.00
_cell.angle_beta   90.00
_cell.angle_gamma   90.00
#
_symmetry.space_group_name_H-M   'P 1'
#
loop_
_entity.id
_entity.type
_entity.pdbx_description
1 polymer ?
#
loop_
_entity_poly.entity_id
_entity_poly.type
_entity_poly.pdbx_seq_one_letter_code
_entity_poly.pdbx_strand_id
1 'polypeptide(L)'
;MQNKLKNVLFYGGLDKQTYNKYRRCILDEDSRNLSSFMLVMGIAFLVLGAISMTTHVVSDVNVRIYLGTGMAILILYLLQKLFIQSKINNAYIQDAFIYVFIAEIYAESIILTICNATKPAVTYIAAFLMLPIIFGRKPINMVVFQTVATAIFCVLVFKFKSLEIAQTDIWNAVTFLLIGDAAIAIVVPVRIKNTVQRHLIKELSEHDILTGLKNRNSFEDDCDKLRESGEKVVVVYADANGLHEINNNKGHEKGDALLVSIANSLLDAFGMEISYRTGGDEFIVVCPGGSLLWAEGLVNYASKNLQKEGYSAAFGCAESESGESLDSVIKRAESQMYSAKSKYYMEKGRDRRRR
;
A
#
# COMPACT_ATOMS: atom_id res chain seq x y z
N MET A 1 -26.06 17.11 7.08
CA MET A 1 -24.86 17.97 6.99
C MET A 1 -23.80 17.59 8.02
N GLN A 2 -24.12 17.42 9.30
CA GLN A 2 -23.16 17.04 10.36
C GLN A 2 -22.35 15.76 10.07
N ASN A 3 -22.97 14.67 9.62
CA ASN A 3 -22.26 13.42 9.31
C ASN A 3 -21.27 13.57 8.14
N LYS A 4 -21.57 14.40 7.15
CA LYS A 4 -20.68 14.66 6.02
C LYS A 4 -19.43 15.43 6.47
N LEU A 5 -19.60 16.46 7.29
CA LEU A 5 -18.47 17.23 7.85
C LEU A 5 -17.60 16.36 8.77
N LYS A 6 -18.23 15.54 9.63
CA LYS A 6 -17.52 14.58 10.48
C LYS A 6 -16.67 13.61 9.65
N ASN A 7 -17.23 13.05 8.58
CA ASN A 7 -16.48 12.13 7.71
C ASN A 7 -15.30 12.83 7.03
N VAL A 8 -15.45 14.08 6.57
CA VAL A 8 -14.36 14.86 5.99
C VAL A 8 -13.23 15.05 7.01
N LEU A 9 -13.55 15.50 8.22
CA LEU A 9 -12.55 15.85 9.22
C LEU A 9 -11.85 14.64 9.86
N PHE A 10 -12.57 13.54 10.08
CA PHE A 10 -12.04 12.38 10.83
C PHE A 10 -11.62 11.22 9.94
N TYR A 11 -12.19 11.10 8.74
CA TYR A 11 -12.01 9.94 7.86
C TYR A 11 -11.68 10.31 6.41
N GLY A 12 -11.32 11.58 6.16
CA GLY A 12 -10.97 12.04 4.81
C GLY A 12 -12.09 11.86 3.78
N GLY A 13 -13.35 12.09 4.18
CA GLY A 13 -14.52 11.98 3.31
C GLY A 13 -15.06 10.56 3.10
N LEU A 14 -14.41 9.53 3.66
CA LEU A 14 -14.88 8.15 3.69
C LEU A 14 -15.82 7.93 4.89
N ASP A 15 -16.56 6.82 4.91
CA ASP A 15 -17.16 6.33 6.14
C ASP A 15 -16.09 5.67 7.04
N LYS A 16 -16.42 5.51 8.33
CA LYS A 16 -15.50 4.97 9.34
C LYS A 16 -15.03 3.55 9.03
N GLN A 17 -15.91 2.70 8.49
CA GLN A 17 -15.61 1.30 8.23
C GLN A 17 -14.62 1.19 7.06
N THR A 18 -14.88 1.87 5.96
CA THR A 18 -13.99 1.95 4.79
C THR A 18 -12.64 2.56 5.15
N TYR A 19 -12.60 3.67 5.90
CA TYR A 19 -11.35 4.26 6.35
C TYR A 19 -10.51 3.28 7.19
N ASN A 20 -11.14 2.55 8.12
CA ASN A 20 -10.43 1.60 8.97
C ASN A 20 -9.91 0.39 8.16
N LYS A 21 -10.69 -0.10 7.17
CA LYS A 21 -10.27 -1.17 6.27
C LYS A 21 -8.97 -0.79 5.52
N TYR A 22 -8.92 0.41 4.95
CA TYR A 22 -7.79 0.86 4.13
C TYR A 22 -6.76 1.72 4.88
N ARG A 23 -6.90 1.85 6.21
CA ARG A 23 -6.01 2.69 7.03
C ARG A 23 -4.54 2.34 6.82
N ARG A 24 -4.22 1.05 6.74
CA ARG A 24 -2.84 0.58 6.56
C ARG A 24 -2.25 1.05 5.22
N CYS A 25 -2.99 0.93 4.13
CA CYS A 25 -2.54 1.40 2.82
C CYS A 25 -2.25 2.90 2.79
N ILE A 26 -3.12 3.70 3.46
CA ILE A 26 -2.93 5.15 3.60
C ILE A 26 -1.64 5.44 4.38
N LEU A 27 -1.40 4.72 5.50
CA LEU A 27 -0.21 4.88 6.33
C LEU A 27 1.08 4.53 5.58
N ASP A 28 1.08 3.42 4.84
CA ASP A 28 2.24 2.95 4.08
C ASP A 28 2.59 3.89 2.92
N GLU A 29 1.58 4.44 2.24
CA GLU A 29 1.81 5.46 1.19
C GLU A 29 2.38 6.74 1.78
N ASP A 30 1.82 7.24 2.88
CA ASP A 30 2.34 8.43 3.56
C ASP A 30 3.76 8.21 4.08
N SER A 31 4.08 7.03 4.59
CA SER A 31 5.41 6.68 5.06
C SER A 31 6.45 6.66 3.94
N ARG A 32 6.09 6.12 2.76
CA ARG A 32 6.96 6.17 1.56
C ARG A 32 7.20 7.60 1.08
N ASN A 33 6.12 8.38 1.00
CA ASN A 33 6.21 9.79 0.60
C ASN A 33 7.05 10.60 1.58
N LEU A 34 6.91 10.37 2.89
CA LEU A 34 7.72 11.00 3.92
C LEU A 34 9.20 10.70 3.74
N SER A 35 9.57 9.42 3.52
CA SER A 35 10.97 9.03 3.28
C SER A 35 11.59 9.80 2.11
N SER A 36 10.88 9.85 0.97
CA SER A 36 11.36 10.56 -0.21
C SER A 36 11.45 12.07 0.04
N PHE A 37 10.46 12.63 0.73
CA PHE A 37 10.42 14.06 1.03
C PHE A 37 11.52 14.48 2.02
N MET A 38 11.75 13.71 3.09
CA MET A 38 12.83 13.96 4.04
C MET A 38 14.20 13.90 3.37
N LEU A 39 14.44 12.93 2.48
CA LEU A 39 15.71 12.85 1.75
C LEU A 39 15.95 14.10 0.90
N VAL A 40 14.96 14.49 0.08
CA VAL A 40 15.07 15.67 -0.79
C VAL A 40 15.21 16.95 0.02
N MET A 41 14.41 17.14 1.06
CA MET A 41 14.47 18.34 1.90
C MET A 41 15.77 18.43 2.71
N GLY A 42 16.22 17.30 3.30
CA GLY A 42 17.47 17.26 4.04
C GLY A 42 18.67 17.66 3.16
N ILE A 43 18.74 17.11 1.93
CA ILE A 43 19.79 17.49 0.96
C ILE A 43 19.64 18.97 0.55
N ALA A 44 18.41 19.44 0.28
CA ALA A 44 18.16 20.81 -0.11
C ALA A 44 18.64 21.83 0.95
N PHE A 45 18.34 21.57 2.24
CA PHE A 45 18.81 22.41 3.34
C PHE A 45 20.34 22.41 3.47
N LEU A 46 21.01 21.26 3.29
CA LEU A 46 22.47 21.20 3.30
C LEU A 46 23.09 21.97 2.13
N VAL A 47 22.52 21.84 0.94
CA VAL A 47 22.97 22.57 -0.26
C VAL A 47 22.75 24.06 -0.09
N LEU A 48 21.60 24.52 0.41
CA LEU A 48 21.34 25.92 0.71
C LEU A 48 22.31 26.48 1.76
N GLY A 49 22.59 25.71 2.81
CA GLY A 49 23.59 26.06 3.80
C GLY A 49 24.99 26.22 3.22
N ALA A 50 25.41 25.25 2.38
CA ALA A 50 26.74 25.31 1.72
C ALA A 50 26.86 26.48 0.75
N ILE A 51 25.86 26.74 -0.09
CA ILE A 51 25.81 27.89 -0.99
C ILE A 51 25.86 29.21 -0.18
N SER A 52 25.09 29.26 0.92
CA SER A 52 25.07 30.46 1.77
C SER A 52 26.41 30.74 2.45
N MET A 53 27.17 29.70 2.80
CA MET A 53 28.54 29.82 3.32
C MET A 53 29.50 30.48 2.31
N THR A 54 29.37 30.12 1.03
CA THR A 54 30.27 30.60 -0.02
C THR A 54 29.93 32.00 -0.54
N THR A 55 28.61 32.31 -0.56
CA THR A 55 28.10 33.56 -1.14
C THR A 55 27.98 34.71 -0.13
N HIS A 56 28.01 34.42 1.16
CA HIS A 56 27.78 35.38 2.25
C HIS A 56 26.48 36.20 2.13
N VAL A 57 25.50 35.71 1.37
CA VAL A 57 24.22 36.38 1.14
C VAL A 57 23.32 36.33 2.40
N VAL A 58 23.53 35.33 3.25
CA VAL A 58 22.72 35.08 4.46
C VAL A 58 23.64 35.17 5.69
N SER A 59 23.08 35.54 6.84
CA SER A 59 23.86 35.61 8.09
C SER A 59 24.40 34.24 8.51
N ASP A 60 25.53 34.20 9.21
CA ASP A 60 26.12 32.95 9.73
C ASP A 60 25.16 32.16 10.65
N VAL A 61 24.28 32.87 11.34
CA VAL A 61 23.22 32.21 12.15
C VAL A 61 22.28 31.40 11.26
N ASN A 62 21.81 31.99 10.16
CA ASN A 62 20.90 31.30 9.24
C ASN A 62 21.59 30.10 8.54
N VAL A 63 22.89 30.24 8.19
CA VAL A 63 23.69 29.13 7.65
C VAL A 63 23.74 27.96 8.62
N ARG A 64 23.98 28.20 9.93
CA ARG A 64 23.98 27.15 10.94
C ARG A 64 22.62 26.50 11.10
N ILE A 65 21.54 27.27 11.02
CA ILE A 65 20.17 26.75 11.09
C ILE A 65 19.93 25.82 9.89
N TYR A 66 20.22 26.24 8.65
CA TYR A 66 20.02 25.38 7.46
C TYR A 66 20.81 24.08 7.53
N LEU A 67 22.08 24.13 7.92
CA LEU A 67 22.93 22.94 8.06
C LEU A 67 22.43 22.02 9.19
N GLY A 68 22.04 22.60 10.34
CA GLY A 68 21.50 21.86 11.48
C GLY A 68 20.18 21.14 11.14
N THR A 69 19.24 21.87 10.52
CA THR A 69 17.96 21.30 10.07
C THR A 69 18.16 20.23 9.01
N GLY A 70 19.03 20.46 8.02
CA GLY A 70 19.35 19.46 7.00
C GLY A 70 19.89 18.17 7.61
N MET A 71 20.81 18.25 8.58
CA MET A 71 21.34 17.09 9.30
C MET A 71 20.25 16.40 10.15
N ALA A 72 19.44 17.14 10.89
CA ALA A 72 18.36 16.59 11.71
C ALA A 72 17.35 15.82 10.86
N ILE A 73 16.93 16.36 9.71
CA ILE A 73 16.03 15.71 8.77
C ILE A 73 16.65 14.41 8.21
N LEU A 74 17.93 14.41 7.84
CA LEU A 74 18.62 13.20 7.34
C LEU A 74 18.78 12.13 8.42
N ILE A 75 19.03 12.52 9.67
CA ILE A 75 19.03 11.59 10.81
C ILE A 75 17.62 10.98 10.97
N LEU A 76 16.57 11.80 10.95
CA LEU A 76 15.18 11.32 11.05
C LEU A 76 14.83 10.37 9.89
N TYR A 77 15.28 10.66 8.66
CA TYR A 77 15.14 9.78 7.51
C TYR A 77 15.82 8.42 7.73
N LEU A 78 17.05 8.40 8.25
CA LEU A 78 17.78 7.16 8.53
C LEU A 78 17.07 6.34 9.62
N LEU A 79 16.62 6.97 10.70
CA LEU A 79 15.86 6.33 11.77
C LEU A 79 14.55 5.72 11.23
N GLN A 80 13.83 6.43 10.37
CA GLN A 80 12.62 5.89 9.73
C GLN A 80 12.95 4.69 8.83
N LYS A 81 14.03 4.74 8.06
CA LYS A 81 14.47 3.61 7.22
C LYS A 81 14.78 2.38 8.04
N LEU A 82 15.54 2.52 9.13
CA LEU A 82 15.85 1.44 10.07
C LEU A 82 14.58 0.86 10.70
N PHE A 83 13.63 1.73 11.07
CA PHE A 83 12.33 1.31 11.60
C PHE A 83 11.52 0.49 10.58
N ILE A 84 11.44 0.92 9.33
CA ILE A 84 10.76 0.19 8.26
C ILE A 84 11.42 -1.17 8.03
N GLN A 85 12.75 -1.25 8.01
CA GLN A 85 13.51 -2.48 7.82
C GLN A 85 13.34 -3.47 8.99
N SER A 86 13.12 -2.98 10.22
CA SER A 86 12.94 -3.82 11.42
C SER A 86 11.65 -4.63 11.40
N LYS A 87 10.78 -4.48 10.40
CA LYS A 87 9.45 -5.11 10.30
C LYS A 87 8.51 -4.84 11.48
N ILE A 88 8.85 -3.90 12.35
CA ILE A 88 7.98 -3.43 13.44
C ILE A 88 6.87 -2.60 12.82
N ASN A 89 5.72 -3.22 12.63
CA ASN A 89 4.60 -2.61 11.94
C ASN A 89 3.66 -1.91 12.92
N ASN A 90 4.12 -0.79 13.49
CA ASN A 90 3.36 0.00 14.43
C ASN A 90 2.91 1.33 13.81
N ALA A 91 1.59 1.46 13.58
CA ALA A 91 0.98 2.65 12.99
C ALA A 91 1.23 3.93 13.81
N TYR A 92 1.35 3.83 15.14
CA TYR A 92 1.62 5.00 16.00
C TYR A 92 3.05 5.52 15.81
N ILE A 93 4.02 4.63 15.59
CA ILE A 93 5.41 5.03 15.33
C ILE A 93 5.51 5.68 13.94
N GLN A 94 4.82 5.16 12.93
CA GLN A 94 4.75 5.79 11.60
C GLN A 94 4.11 7.19 11.69
N ASP A 95 3.03 7.35 12.50
CA ASP A 95 2.42 8.65 12.76
C ASP A 95 3.42 9.60 13.43
N ALA A 96 4.18 9.12 14.42
CA ALA A 96 5.16 9.93 15.14
C ALA A 96 6.25 10.50 14.23
N PHE A 97 6.79 9.73 13.28
CA PHE A 97 7.78 10.24 12.31
C PHE A 97 7.25 11.43 11.51
N ILE A 98 5.99 11.37 11.07
CA ILE A 98 5.37 12.49 10.32
C ILE A 98 5.23 13.73 11.19
N TYR A 99 4.70 13.60 12.41
CA TYR A 99 4.50 14.75 13.29
C TYR A 99 5.83 15.35 13.76
N VAL A 100 6.86 14.52 14.02
CA VAL A 100 8.20 14.99 14.36
C VAL A 100 8.80 15.76 13.20
N PHE A 101 8.69 15.24 11.97
CA PHE A 101 9.19 15.95 10.78
C PHE A 101 8.47 17.29 10.56
N ILE A 102 7.15 17.34 10.68
CA ILE A 102 6.38 18.57 10.54
C ILE A 102 6.78 19.56 11.64
N ALA A 103 6.94 19.09 12.89
CA ALA A 103 7.36 19.92 14.00
C ALA A 103 8.74 20.53 13.79
N GLU A 104 9.69 19.75 13.23
CA GLU A 104 11.04 20.23 12.90
C GLU A 104 11.01 21.38 11.90
N ILE A 105 10.24 21.24 10.80
CA ILE A 105 10.13 22.30 9.79
C ILE A 105 9.46 23.55 10.35
N TYR A 106 8.42 23.40 11.20
CA TYR A 106 7.81 24.57 11.85
C TYR A 106 8.75 25.23 12.86
N ALA A 107 9.48 24.45 13.64
CA ALA A 107 10.46 24.99 14.59
C ALA A 107 11.56 25.78 13.87
N GLU A 108 12.11 25.22 12.79
CA GLU A 108 13.08 25.91 11.93
C GLU A 108 12.53 27.23 11.38
N SER A 109 11.33 27.22 10.82
CA SER A 109 10.67 28.40 10.26
C SER A 109 10.46 29.50 11.33
N ILE A 110 10.08 29.11 12.54
CA ILE A 110 9.90 30.03 13.68
C ILE A 110 11.27 30.60 14.10
N ILE A 111 12.29 29.76 14.25
CA ILE A 111 13.64 30.19 14.65
C ILE A 111 14.20 31.16 13.63
N LEU A 112 14.11 30.86 12.33
CA LEU A 112 14.56 31.77 11.26
C LEU A 112 13.84 33.11 11.31
N THR A 113 12.52 33.09 11.60
CA THR A 113 11.72 34.30 11.71
C THR A 113 12.15 35.17 12.89
N ILE A 114 12.50 34.58 14.04
CA ILE A 114 12.93 35.30 15.23
C ILE A 114 14.38 35.81 15.04
N CYS A 115 15.27 35.00 14.48
CA CYS A 115 16.66 35.41 14.19
C CYS A 115 16.74 36.55 13.16
N ASN A 116 15.70 36.73 12.34
CA ASN A 116 15.58 37.84 11.39
C ASN A 116 14.46 38.81 11.80
N ALA A 117 14.50 39.28 13.03
CA ALA A 117 13.43 40.09 13.67
C ALA A 117 13.07 41.38 12.91
N THR A 118 13.95 41.90 12.08
CA THR A 118 13.76 43.11 11.26
C THR A 118 13.06 42.85 9.92
N LYS A 119 12.78 41.58 9.56
CA LYS A 119 12.18 41.19 8.27
C LYS A 119 10.87 40.45 8.49
N PRO A 120 9.91 40.51 7.53
CA PRO A 120 8.70 39.71 7.57
C PRO A 120 8.97 38.18 7.52
N ALA A 121 8.05 37.39 8.08
CA ALA A 121 8.12 35.94 8.21
C ALA A 121 7.72 35.22 6.90
N VAL A 122 8.60 35.12 5.92
CA VAL A 122 8.32 34.47 4.63
C VAL A 122 8.38 32.94 4.72
N THR A 123 9.41 32.39 5.40
CA THR A 123 9.65 30.94 5.50
C THR A 123 8.52 30.21 6.26
N TYR A 124 7.98 30.83 7.30
CA TYR A 124 6.86 30.30 8.06
C TYR A 124 5.62 30.11 7.17
N ILE A 125 5.29 31.11 6.35
CA ILE A 125 4.15 31.07 5.42
C ILE A 125 4.30 29.93 4.41
N ALA A 126 5.49 29.77 3.82
CA ALA A 126 5.74 28.71 2.86
C ALA A 126 5.60 27.30 3.46
N ALA A 127 6.18 27.09 4.66
CA ALA A 127 6.05 25.82 5.39
C ALA A 127 4.58 25.51 5.71
N PHE A 128 3.81 26.51 6.07
CA PHE A 128 2.42 26.40 6.47
C PHE A 128 1.49 25.94 5.35
N LEU A 129 1.72 26.40 4.12
CA LEU A 129 0.92 26.02 2.96
C LEU A 129 1.28 24.66 2.40
N MET A 130 2.57 24.26 2.45
CA MET A 130 3.04 23.07 1.76
C MET A 130 2.87 21.79 2.56
N LEU A 131 3.21 21.80 3.86
CA LEU A 131 3.29 20.58 4.66
C LEU A 131 1.96 19.82 4.81
N PRO A 132 0.82 20.48 5.09
CA PRO A 132 -0.44 19.77 5.29
C PRO A 132 -0.97 19.07 4.04
N ILE A 133 -0.54 19.55 2.86
CA ILE A 133 -0.98 19.01 1.56
C ILE A 133 -0.26 17.70 1.24
N ILE A 134 0.93 17.47 1.79
CA ILE A 134 1.80 16.35 1.43
C ILE A 134 1.35 15.05 2.10
N PHE A 135 0.76 15.10 3.30
CA PHE A 135 0.42 13.92 4.09
C PHE A 135 -1.08 13.67 4.18
N GLY A 136 -1.52 12.44 3.86
CA GLY A 136 -2.93 12.02 3.82
C GLY A 136 -3.49 11.58 5.18
N ARG A 137 -3.11 12.27 6.28
CA ARG A 137 -3.57 11.97 7.64
C ARG A 137 -4.99 12.45 7.89
N LYS A 138 -5.54 12.10 9.06
CA LYS A 138 -6.83 12.63 9.49
C LYS A 138 -6.79 14.16 9.45
N PRO A 139 -7.65 14.82 8.67
CA PRO A 139 -7.63 16.27 8.52
C PRO A 139 -7.64 17.01 9.85
N ILE A 140 -8.45 16.55 10.80
CA ILE A 140 -8.57 17.17 12.13
C ILE A 140 -7.25 17.26 12.88
N ASN A 141 -6.40 16.22 12.80
CA ASN A 141 -5.11 16.24 13.49
C ASN A 141 -4.19 17.31 12.90
N MET A 142 -4.22 17.49 11.57
CA MET A 142 -3.42 18.50 10.88
C MET A 142 -3.91 19.91 11.22
N VAL A 143 -5.23 20.13 11.24
CA VAL A 143 -5.84 21.40 11.65
C VAL A 143 -5.43 21.77 13.09
N VAL A 144 -5.55 20.82 14.02
CA VAL A 144 -5.14 21.05 15.43
C VAL A 144 -3.66 21.38 15.54
N PHE A 145 -2.81 20.58 14.87
CA PHE A 145 -1.35 20.79 14.89
C PHE A 145 -0.98 22.17 14.34
N GLN A 146 -1.54 22.54 13.20
CA GLN A 146 -1.33 23.82 12.53
C GLN A 146 -1.81 25.00 13.39
N THR A 147 -2.98 24.89 14.01
CA THR A 147 -3.51 25.92 14.90
C THR A 147 -2.60 26.15 16.11
N VAL A 148 -2.12 25.07 16.73
CA VAL A 148 -1.18 25.16 17.88
C VAL A 148 0.15 25.79 17.45
N ALA A 149 0.72 25.38 16.31
CA ALA A 149 1.95 25.97 15.80
C ALA A 149 1.79 27.47 15.50
N THR A 150 0.64 27.90 14.95
CA THR A 150 0.34 29.32 14.71
C THR A 150 0.21 30.10 16.01
N ALA A 151 -0.44 29.55 17.02
CA ALA A 151 -0.55 30.20 18.32
C ALA A 151 0.84 30.44 18.94
N ILE A 152 1.71 29.42 18.91
CA ILE A 152 3.10 29.54 19.36
C ILE A 152 3.84 30.62 18.57
N PHE A 153 3.73 30.59 17.23
CA PHE A 153 4.35 31.58 16.34
C PHE A 153 3.90 33.00 16.71
N CYS A 154 2.60 33.27 16.84
CA CYS A 154 2.06 34.59 17.16
C CYS A 154 2.61 35.13 18.50
N VAL A 155 2.67 34.28 19.54
CA VAL A 155 3.23 34.65 20.85
C VAL A 155 4.71 35.03 20.74
N LEU A 156 5.50 34.23 20.01
CA LEU A 156 6.94 34.46 19.87
C LEU A 156 7.23 35.71 19.03
N VAL A 157 6.52 35.90 17.92
CA VAL A 157 6.67 37.09 17.06
C VAL A 157 6.30 38.37 17.85
N PHE A 158 5.22 38.33 18.60
CA PHE A 158 4.82 39.48 19.44
C PHE A 158 5.87 39.83 20.50
N LYS A 159 6.58 38.81 21.04
CA LYS A 159 7.60 39.00 22.08
C LYS A 159 8.94 39.49 21.51
N PHE A 160 9.36 39.06 20.30
CA PHE A 160 10.70 39.25 19.82
C PHE A 160 10.85 40.25 18.65
N LYS A 161 9.73 40.71 18.05
CA LYS A 161 9.75 41.66 16.92
C LYS A 161 9.18 43.04 17.33
N SER A 162 9.48 44.05 16.52
CA SER A 162 8.81 45.35 16.67
C SER A 162 7.30 45.22 16.43
N LEU A 163 6.50 46.05 17.08
CA LEU A 163 5.05 45.96 17.00
C LEU A 163 4.50 45.99 15.57
N GLU A 164 5.06 46.83 14.71
CA GLU A 164 4.67 46.99 13.31
C GLU A 164 4.87 45.70 12.52
N ILE A 165 6.06 45.10 12.63
CA ILE A 165 6.38 43.85 11.94
C ILE A 165 5.57 42.69 12.55
N ALA A 166 5.43 42.66 13.88
CA ALA A 166 4.66 41.63 14.56
C ALA A 166 3.18 41.63 14.16
N GLN A 167 2.56 42.77 14.02
CA GLN A 167 1.19 42.87 13.52
C GLN A 167 1.06 42.30 12.11
N THR A 168 1.95 42.67 11.22
CA THR A 168 1.96 42.16 9.84
C THR A 168 2.11 40.63 9.81
N ASP A 169 3.07 40.09 10.57
CA ASP A 169 3.33 38.65 10.63
C ASP A 169 2.16 37.88 11.24
N ILE A 170 1.50 38.42 12.28
CA ILE A 170 0.31 37.80 12.91
C ILE A 170 -0.88 37.78 11.92
N TRP A 171 -1.15 38.89 11.24
CA TRP A 171 -2.21 38.95 10.24
C TRP A 171 -1.98 37.95 9.12
N ASN A 172 -0.74 37.87 8.62
CA ASN A 172 -0.37 36.88 7.62
C ASN A 172 -0.55 35.46 8.16
N ALA A 173 -0.06 35.16 9.37
CA ALA A 173 -0.17 33.83 9.96
C ALA A 173 -1.64 33.39 10.12
N VAL A 174 -2.52 34.27 10.58
CA VAL A 174 -3.97 33.98 10.71
C VAL A 174 -4.62 33.78 9.34
N THR A 175 -4.29 34.63 8.35
CA THR A 175 -4.81 34.50 6.99
C THR A 175 -4.40 33.16 6.38
N PHE A 176 -3.12 32.79 6.48
CA PHE A 176 -2.62 31.55 5.94
C PHE A 176 -3.06 30.33 6.74
N LEU A 177 -3.36 30.46 8.04
CA LEU A 177 -4.03 29.42 8.82
C LEU A 177 -5.40 29.08 8.20
N LEU A 178 -6.23 30.08 7.93
CA LEU A 178 -7.55 29.86 7.34
C LEU A 178 -7.46 29.24 5.93
N ILE A 179 -6.51 29.71 5.11
CA ILE A 179 -6.27 29.13 3.77
C ILE A 179 -5.75 27.70 3.90
N GLY A 180 -4.81 27.43 4.81
CA GLY A 180 -4.26 26.10 5.05
C GLY A 180 -5.31 25.12 5.55
N ASP A 181 -6.15 25.52 6.49
CA ASP A 181 -7.24 24.68 6.99
C ASP A 181 -8.28 24.38 5.91
N ALA A 182 -8.61 25.36 5.06
CA ALA A 182 -9.45 25.15 3.89
C ALA A 182 -8.78 24.17 2.88
N ALA A 183 -7.49 24.32 2.64
CA ALA A 183 -6.74 23.40 1.78
C ALA A 183 -6.71 21.97 2.35
N ILE A 184 -6.49 21.81 3.66
CA ILE A 184 -6.57 20.51 4.35
C ILE A 184 -7.94 19.87 4.14
N ALA A 185 -9.01 20.64 4.32
CA ALA A 185 -10.39 20.14 4.20
C ALA A 185 -10.75 19.70 2.77
N ILE A 186 -10.08 20.25 1.75
CA ILE A 186 -10.33 19.92 0.34
C ILE A 186 -9.35 18.86 -0.18
N VAL A 187 -8.05 19.07 0.01
CA VAL A 187 -7.00 18.27 -0.64
C VAL A 187 -6.81 16.91 0.04
N VAL A 188 -6.79 16.87 1.37
CA VAL A 188 -6.56 15.62 2.11
C VAL A 188 -7.63 14.56 1.85
N PRO A 189 -8.94 14.88 1.84
CA PRO A 189 -9.99 13.92 1.48
C PRO A 189 -9.85 13.38 0.06
N VAL A 190 -9.53 14.24 -0.91
CA VAL A 190 -9.32 13.80 -2.31
C VAL A 190 -8.16 12.84 -2.39
N ARG A 191 -7.07 13.13 -1.70
CA ARG A 191 -5.88 12.29 -1.67
C ARG A 191 -6.15 10.93 -1.02
N ILE A 192 -6.79 10.89 0.16
CA ILE A 192 -7.19 9.64 0.82
C ILE A 192 -8.07 8.80 -0.10
N LYS A 193 -9.06 9.42 -0.74
CA LYS A 193 -9.95 8.75 -1.68
C LYS A 193 -9.18 8.17 -2.87
N ASN A 194 -8.26 8.93 -3.45
CA ASN A 194 -7.44 8.46 -4.57
C ASN A 194 -6.54 7.28 -4.19
N THR A 195 -5.96 7.29 -2.98
CA THR A 195 -5.18 6.17 -2.44
C THR A 195 -6.01 4.91 -2.33
N VAL A 196 -7.20 5.02 -1.73
CA VAL A 196 -8.14 3.90 -1.60
C VAL A 196 -8.61 3.38 -2.96
N GLN A 197 -8.95 4.28 -3.88
CA GLN A 197 -9.36 3.89 -5.24
C GLN A 197 -8.24 3.15 -6.00
N ARG A 198 -7.00 3.65 -5.94
CA ARG A 198 -5.85 2.95 -6.55
C ARG A 198 -5.65 1.57 -5.98
N HIS A 199 -5.79 1.42 -4.66
CA HIS A 199 -5.65 0.11 -4.00
C HIS A 199 -6.78 -0.85 -4.42
N LEU A 200 -8.00 -0.35 -4.50
CA LEU A 200 -9.17 -1.10 -4.94
C LEU A 200 -9.04 -1.56 -6.41
N ILE A 201 -8.59 -0.67 -7.30
CA ILE A 201 -8.31 -1.00 -8.70
C ILE A 201 -7.23 -2.10 -8.78
N LYS A 202 -6.18 -1.98 -7.95
CA LYS A 202 -5.13 -2.99 -7.88
C LYS A 202 -5.67 -4.34 -7.40
N GLU A 203 -6.43 -4.38 -6.30
CA GLU A 203 -7.08 -5.60 -5.79
C GLU A 203 -7.97 -6.26 -6.88
N LEU A 204 -8.80 -5.47 -7.57
CA LEU A 204 -9.65 -5.96 -8.66
C LEU A 204 -8.86 -6.42 -9.89
N SER A 205 -7.68 -5.85 -10.11
CA SER A 205 -6.79 -6.24 -11.22
C SER A 205 -5.95 -7.48 -10.93
N GLU A 206 -5.72 -7.81 -9.65
CA GLU A 206 -4.84 -8.91 -9.23
C GLU A 206 -5.59 -10.15 -8.74
N HIS A 207 -6.86 -10.03 -8.34
CA HIS A 207 -7.63 -11.13 -7.76
C HIS A 207 -8.89 -11.47 -8.53
N ASP A 208 -9.30 -12.74 -8.49
CA ASP A 208 -10.59 -13.21 -8.98
C ASP A 208 -11.70 -12.85 -7.98
N ILE A 209 -12.73 -12.18 -8.45
CA ILE A 209 -13.79 -11.62 -7.60
C ILE A 209 -14.61 -12.72 -6.89
N LEU A 210 -14.80 -13.87 -7.53
CA LEU A 210 -15.61 -14.96 -6.98
C LEU A 210 -14.85 -15.73 -5.91
N THR A 211 -13.60 -16.06 -6.18
CA THR A 211 -12.83 -16.99 -5.34
C THR A 211 -11.82 -16.30 -4.42
N GLY A 212 -11.48 -15.04 -4.69
CA GLY A 212 -10.46 -14.29 -3.94
C GLY A 212 -9.02 -14.71 -4.25
N LEU A 213 -8.77 -15.78 -5.00
CA LEU A 213 -7.43 -16.16 -5.44
C LEU A 213 -6.84 -15.12 -6.40
N LYS A 214 -5.54 -15.18 -6.63
CA LYS A 214 -4.93 -14.39 -7.72
C LYS A 214 -5.57 -14.75 -9.05
N ASN A 215 -5.78 -13.74 -9.91
CA ASN A 215 -6.39 -13.95 -11.22
C ASN A 215 -5.35 -14.28 -12.31
N ARG A 216 -5.81 -14.43 -13.54
CA ARG A 216 -4.97 -14.73 -14.70
C ARG A 216 -3.88 -13.69 -14.94
N ASN A 217 -4.18 -12.38 -14.76
CA ASN A 217 -3.18 -11.34 -14.97
C ASN A 217 -2.02 -11.48 -13.97
N SER A 218 -2.34 -11.70 -12.69
CA SER A 218 -1.32 -11.97 -11.67
C SER A 218 -0.51 -13.22 -11.93
N PHE A 219 -1.14 -14.27 -12.48
CA PHE A 219 -0.44 -15.49 -12.88
C PHE A 219 0.58 -15.21 -13.99
N GLU A 220 0.20 -14.48 -15.03
CA GLU A 220 1.08 -14.13 -16.15
C GLU A 220 2.26 -13.26 -15.66
N ASP A 221 1.99 -12.22 -14.85
CA ASP A 221 3.02 -11.35 -14.26
C ASP A 221 4.02 -12.10 -13.37
N ASP A 222 3.53 -13.05 -12.55
CA ASP A 222 4.39 -13.83 -11.66
C ASP A 222 5.16 -14.90 -12.42
N CYS A 223 4.59 -15.48 -13.48
CA CYS A 223 5.30 -16.38 -14.41
C CYS A 223 6.45 -15.67 -15.13
N ASP A 224 6.30 -14.40 -15.54
CA ASP A 224 7.37 -13.65 -16.18
C ASP A 224 8.57 -13.46 -15.24
N LYS A 225 8.32 -13.14 -13.96
CA LYS A 225 9.38 -13.04 -12.95
C LYS A 225 10.10 -14.37 -12.71
N LEU A 226 9.34 -15.48 -12.71
CA LEU A 226 9.91 -16.83 -12.52
C LEU A 226 10.73 -17.28 -13.72
N ARG A 227 10.33 -16.92 -14.96
CA ARG A 227 11.14 -17.18 -16.17
C ARG A 227 12.49 -16.48 -16.12
N GLU A 228 12.52 -15.24 -15.59
CA GLU A 228 13.76 -14.46 -15.43
C GLU A 228 14.68 -15.02 -14.32
N SER A 229 14.10 -15.56 -13.23
CA SER A 229 14.88 -16.08 -12.10
C SER A 229 15.54 -17.43 -12.39
N GLY A 230 14.97 -18.24 -13.29
CA GLY A 230 15.41 -19.61 -13.58
C GLY A 230 15.30 -20.55 -12.38
N GLU A 231 14.49 -20.20 -11.39
CA GLU A 231 14.29 -20.98 -10.18
C GLU A 231 13.52 -22.27 -10.47
N LYS A 232 13.86 -23.35 -9.76
CA LYS A 232 13.08 -24.59 -9.83
C LYS A 232 11.68 -24.35 -9.30
N VAL A 233 10.68 -24.90 -10.01
CA VAL A 233 9.27 -24.76 -9.65
C VAL A 233 8.55 -26.10 -9.69
N VAL A 234 7.52 -26.23 -8.87
CA VAL A 234 6.48 -27.25 -9.04
C VAL A 234 5.20 -26.53 -9.41
N VAL A 235 4.52 -27.03 -10.45
CA VAL A 235 3.23 -26.55 -10.90
C VAL A 235 2.16 -27.58 -10.57
N VAL A 236 1.08 -27.13 -9.97
CA VAL A 236 -0.17 -27.89 -9.79
C VAL A 236 -1.22 -27.27 -10.67
N TYR A 237 -1.80 -28.04 -11.56
CA TYR A 237 -2.97 -27.65 -12.37
C TYR A 237 -4.21 -28.35 -11.82
N ALA A 238 -5.30 -27.60 -11.65
CA ALA A 238 -6.56 -28.15 -11.14
C ALA A 238 -7.74 -27.67 -11.98
N ASP A 239 -8.75 -28.53 -12.09
CA ASP A 239 -9.97 -28.26 -12.86
C ASP A 239 -11.19 -28.86 -12.13
N ALA A 240 -12.28 -28.08 -12.06
CA ALA A 240 -13.51 -28.48 -11.38
C ALA A 240 -14.24 -29.64 -12.08
N ASN A 241 -14.48 -30.71 -11.36
CA ASN A 241 -15.24 -31.83 -11.90
C ASN A 241 -16.75 -31.59 -11.83
N GLY A 242 -17.43 -31.72 -12.97
CA GLY A 242 -18.89 -31.69 -13.05
C GLY A 242 -19.52 -30.29 -12.87
N LEU A 243 -18.78 -29.21 -13.02
CA LEU A 243 -19.30 -27.83 -12.88
C LEU A 243 -20.52 -27.58 -13.79
N HIS A 244 -20.45 -28.00 -15.07
CA HIS A 244 -21.56 -27.83 -16.01
C HIS A 244 -22.82 -28.58 -15.56
N GLU A 245 -22.68 -29.79 -15.02
CA GLU A 245 -23.80 -30.59 -14.53
C GLU A 245 -24.43 -29.98 -13.28
N ILE A 246 -23.58 -29.47 -12.38
CA ILE A 246 -24.05 -28.76 -11.17
C ILE A 246 -24.81 -27.52 -11.58
N ASN A 247 -24.29 -26.71 -12.49
CA ASN A 247 -24.95 -25.51 -12.99
C ASN A 247 -26.32 -25.84 -13.62
N ASN A 248 -26.40 -26.88 -14.45
CA ASN A 248 -27.63 -27.25 -15.12
C ASN A 248 -28.68 -27.85 -14.16
N ASN A 249 -28.24 -28.62 -13.17
CA ASN A 249 -29.16 -29.37 -12.29
C ASN A 249 -29.51 -28.59 -11.03
N LYS A 250 -28.60 -27.71 -10.52
CA LYS A 250 -28.72 -27.05 -9.22
C LYS A 250 -28.57 -25.53 -9.26
N GLY A 251 -28.36 -24.95 -10.47
CA GLY A 251 -28.18 -23.52 -10.68
C GLY A 251 -26.76 -23.03 -10.47
N HIS A 252 -26.48 -21.84 -10.99
CA HIS A 252 -25.15 -21.20 -10.97
C HIS A 252 -24.60 -20.96 -9.56
N GLU A 253 -25.46 -20.64 -8.58
CA GLU A 253 -25.04 -20.47 -7.18
C GLU A 253 -24.33 -21.71 -6.60
N LYS A 254 -24.76 -22.90 -7.00
CA LYS A 254 -24.12 -24.17 -6.57
C LYS A 254 -22.83 -24.44 -7.34
N GLY A 255 -22.72 -23.98 -8.58
CA GLY A 255 -21.47 -23.99 -9.33
C GLY A 255 -20.45 -23.02 -8.75
N ASP A 256 -20.88 -21.83 -8.37
CA ASP A 256 -20.04 -20.84 -7.69
C ASP A 256 -19.54 -21.39 -6.34
N ALA A 257 -20.39 -22.04 -5.57
CA ALA A 257 -20.00 -22.71 -4.31
C ALA A 257 -18.93 -23.80 -4.53
N LEU A 258 -19.02 -24.59 -5.62
CA LEU A 258 -17.96 -25.55 -5.99
C LEU A 258 -16.63 -24.83 -6.27
N LEU A 259 -16.64 -23.72 -7.04
CA LEU A 259 -15.44 -22.97 -7.39
C LEU A 259 -14.81 -22.33 -6.15
N VAL A 260 -15.61 -21.78 -5.25
CA VAL A 260 -15.16 -21.22 -3.97
C VAL A 260 -14.58 -22.31 -3.07
N SER A 261 -15.19 -23.52 -3.04
CA SER A 261 -14.69 -24.65 -2.26
C SER A 261 -13.31 -25.12 -2.76
N ILE A 262 -13.11 -25.19 -4.10
CA ILE A 262 -11.79 -25.51 -4.68
C ILE A 262 -10.77 -24.45 -4.28
N ALA A 263 -11.11 -23.18 -4.42
CA ALA A 263 -10.24 -22.08 -4.06
C ALA A 263 -9.82 -22.13 -2.59
N ASN A 264 -10.76 -22.32 -1.68
CA ASN A 264 -10.49 -22.45 -0.24
C ASN A 264 -9.58 -23.65 0.07
N SER A 265 -9.82 -24.79 -0.59
CA SER A 265 -8.99 -25.98 -0.40
C SER A 265 -7.56 -25.78 -0.89
N LEU A 266 -7.35 -25.05 -2.00
CA LEU A 266 -6.03 -24.67 -2.49
C LEU A 266 -5.37 -23.62 -1.59
N LEU A 267 -6.15 -22.64 -1.11
CA LEU A 267 -5.69 -21.61 -0.20
C LEU A 267 -5.16 -22.20 1.13
N ASP A 268 -5.92 -23.13 1.70
CA ASP A 268 -5.56 -23.82 2.94
C ASP A 268 -4.31 -24.70 2.76
N ALA A 269 -4.15 -25.30 1.57
CA ALA A 269 -3.02 -26.18 1.28
C ALA A 269 -1.75 -25.41 0.91
N PHE A 270 -1.84 -24.44 0.01
CA PHE A 270 -0.70 -23.78 -0.64
C PHE A 270 -0.52 -22.31 -0.27
N GLY A 271 -1.56 -21.63 0.20
CA GLY A 271 -1.56 -20.20 0.49
C GLY A 271 -1.93 -19.31 -0.71
N MET A 272 -2.21 -18.04 -0.42
CA MET A 272 -2.69 -17.06 -1.38
C MET A 272 -1.66 -16.67 -2.44
N GLU A 273 -0.40 -16.54 -2.04
CA GLU A 273 0.64 -15.91 -2.87
C GLU A 273 0.99 -16.70 -4.13
N ILE A 274 0.70 -18.01 -4.14
CA ILE A 274 1.09 -18.92 -5.20
C ILE A 274 -0.10 -19.65 -5.84
N SER A 275 -1.34 -19.28 -5.47
CA SER A 275 -2.58 -19.92 -5.94
C SER A 275 -3.38 -18.97 -6.83
N TYR A 276 -3.75 -19.45 -8.03
CA TYR A 276 -4.37 -18.65 -9.07
C TYR A 276 -5.63 -19.31 -9.62
N ARG A 277 -6.61 -18.50 -10.01
CA ARG A 277 -7.70 -18.91 -10.91
C ARG A 277 -7.50 -18.28 -12.27
N THR A 278 -7.20 -19.09 -13.29
CA THR A 278 -6.81 -18.63 -14.62
C THR A 278 -7.92 -18.75 -15.66
N GLY A 279 -8.94 -19.55 -15.37
CA GLY A 279 -10.09 -19.78 -16.25
C GLY A 279 -11.40 -19.91 -15.48
N GLY A 280 -12.46 -20.27 -16.18
CA GLY A 280 -13.79 -20.48 -15.57
C GLY A 280 -13.78 -21.54 -14.48
N ASP A 281 -13.21 -22.71 -14.75
CA ASP A 281 -13.08 -23.89 -13.88
C ASP A 281 -11.63 -24.29 -13.61
N GLU A 282 -10.64 -23.50 -14.10
CA GLU A 282 -9.21 -23.80 -14.05
C GLU A 282 -8.50 -23.03 -12.94
N PHE A 283 -7.68 -23.75 -12.19
CA PHE A 283 -6.84 -23.23 -11.13
C PHE A 283 -5.41 -23.70 -11.31
N ILE A 284 -4.46 -22.85 -10.96
CA ILE A 284 -3.03 -23.16 -11.02
C ILE A 284 -2.39 -22.78 -9.68
N VAL A 285 -1.44 -23.62 -9.24
CA VAL A 285 -0.53 -23.27 -8.14
C VAL A 285 0.88 -23.37 -8.67
N VAL A 286 1.71 -22.34 -8.42
CA VAL A 286 3.10 -22.31 -8.81
C VAL A 286 3.96 -22.20 -7.56
N CYS A 287 4.74 -23.24 -7.26
CA CYS A 287 5.52 -23.37 -6.03
C CYS A 287 7.02 -23.22 -6.33
N PRO A 288 7.62 -22.02 -6.17
CA PRO A 288 9.06 -21.85 -6.29
C PRO A 288 9.79 -22.64 -5.20
N GLY A 289 10.87 -23.34 -5.55
CA GLY A 289 11.66 -24.13 -4.61
C GLY A 289 10.95 -25.36 -4.02
N GLY A 290 9.71 -25.66 -4.44
CA GLY A 290 8.96 -26.84 -4.00
C GLY A 290 9.50 -28.15 -4.56
N SER A 291 9.07 -29.29 -3.96
CA SER A 291 9.31 -30.63 -4.52
C SER A 291 7.99 -31.28 -4.92
N LEU A 292 8.02 -32.15 -5.92
CA LEU A 292 6.84 -32.87 -6.41
C LEU A 292 6.13 -33.64 -5.30
N LEU A 293 6.87 -34.37 -4.48
CA LEU A 293 6.31 -35.17 -3.38
C LEU A 293 5.57 -34.30 -2.35
N TRP A 294 6.11 -33.12 -2.04
CA TRP A 294 5.47 -32.16 -1.13
C TRP A 294 4.16 -31.63 -1.75
N ALA A 295 4.19 -31.24 -3.03
CA ALA A 295 3.00 -30.72 -3.73
C ALA A 295 1.91 -31.80 -3.84
N GLU A 296 2.24 -33.05 -4.17
CA GLU A 296 1.31 -34.17 -4.22
C GLU A 296 0.66 -34.45 -2.84
N GLY A 297 1.42 -34.30 -1.75
CA GLY A 297 0.90 -34.39 -0.39
C GLY A 297 -0.16 -33.31 -0.11
N LEU A 298 0.08 -32.07 -0.52
CA LEU A 298 -0.87 -30.96 -0.38
C LEU A 298 -2.10 -31.09 -1.30
N VAL A 299 -1.91 -31.59 -2.51
CA VAL A 299 -3.02 -31.93 -3.42
C VAL A 299 -3.93 -33.00 -2.81
N ASN A 300 -3.36 -34.04 -2.21
CA ASN A 300 -4.14 -35.07 -1.51
C ASN A 300 -4.91 -34.48 -0.32
N TYR A 301 -4.32 -33.52 0.40
CA TYR A 301 -5.00 -32.81 1.47
C TYR A 301 -6.19 -31.97 0.93
N ALA A 302 -5.96 -31.17 -0.10
CA ALA A 302 -6.99 -30.36 -0.76
C ALA A 302 -8.13 -31.24 -1.32
N SER A 303 -7.81 -32.34 -2.00
CA SER A 303 -8.76 -33.29 -2.56
C SER A 303 -9.66 -33.93 -1.47
N LYS A 304 -9.07 -34.31 -0.32
CA LYS A 304 -9.85 -34.84 0.82
C LYS A 304 -10.82 -33.80 1.40
N ASN A 305 -10.39 -32.53 1.49
CA ASN A 305 -11.28 -31.48 1.97
C ASN A 305 -12.45 -31.24 1.02
N LEU A 306 -12.21 -31.18 -0.28
CA LEU A 306 -13.27 -31.10 -1.29
C LEU A 306 -14.26 -32.26 -1.20
N GLN A 307 -13.79 -33.49 -1.01
CA GLN A 307 -14.65 -34.66 -0.87
C GLN A 307 -15.57 -34.61 0.35
N LYS A 308 -15.09 -34.04 1.46
CA LYS A 308 -15.94 -33.83 2.66
C LYS A 308 -17.11 -32.91 2.38
N GLU A 309 -16.94 -31.94 1.49
CA GLU A 309 -17.99 -30.99 1.06
C GLU A 309 -18.86 -31.54 -0.09
N GLY A 310 -18.54 -32.76 -0.55
CA GLY A 310 -19.28 -33.41 -1.66
C GLY A 310 -18.86 -32.92 -3.06
N TYR A 311 -17.71 -32.24 -3.15
CA TYR A 311 -17.14 -31.74 -4.39
C TYR A 311 -15.90 -32.53 -4.81
N SER A 312 -15.45 -32.32 -6.05
CA SER A 312 -14.20 -32.91 -6.55
C SER A 312 -13.57 -32.06 -7.64
N ALA A 313 -12.26 -32.11 -7.73
CA ALA A 313 -11.47 -31.53 -8.82
C ALA A 313 -10.48 -32.56 -9.35
N ALA A 314 -10.08 -32.42 -10.62
CA ALA A 314 -8.98 -33.17 -11.21
C ALA A 314 -7.69 -32.38 -10.99
N PHE A 315 -6.61 -33.05 -10.63
CA PHE A 315 -5.31 -32.45 -10.38
C PHE A 315 -4.22 -33.08 -11.22
N GLY A 316 -3.24 -32.28 -11.64
CA GLY A 316 -1.99 -32.71 -12.23
C GLY A 316 -0.83 -31.93 -11.62
N CYS A 317 0.30 -32.60 -11.34
CA CYS A 317 1.46 -32.01 -10.71
C CYS A 317 2.70 -32.26 -11.56
N ALA A 318 3.54 -31.25 -11.79
CA ALA A 318 4.80 -31.40 -12.50
C ALA A 318 5.89 -30.56 -11.83
N GLU A 319 7.08 -31.14 -11.67
CA GLU A 319 8.29 -30.46 -11.19
C GLU A 319 9.18 -30.12 -12.38
N SER A 320 9.82 -28.94 -12.35
CA SER A 320 10.75 -28.52 -13.40
C SER A 320 12.02 -29.39 -13.43
N GLU A 321 12.41 -29.82 -14.61
CA GLU A 321 13.68 -30.49 -14.87
C GLU A 321 14.78 -29.44 -15.14
N SER A 322 16.05 -29.87 -15.09
CA SER A 322 17.17 -28.95 -15.34
C SER A 322 17.13 -28.39 -16.75
N GLY A 323 17.04 -27.08 -16.90
CA GLY A 323 16.97 -26.39 -18.19
C GLY A 323 15.60 -26.42 -18.88
N GLU A 324 14.56 -26.91 -18.19
CA GLU A 324 13.20 -26.91 -18.69
C GLU A 324 12.54 -25.52 -18.53
N SER A 325 11.79 -25.07 -19.54
CA SER A 325 11.03 -23.83 -19.48
C SER A 325 9.80 -24.00 -18.60
N LEU A 326 9.42 -22.92 -17.87
CA LEU A 326 8.21 -22.88 -17.04
C LEU A 326 6.96 -23.28 -17.83
N ASP A 327 6.85 -22.86 -19.11
CA ASP A 327 5.72 -23.20 -19.97
C ASP A 327 5.63 -24.70 -20.28
N SER A 328 6.77 -25.40 -20.36
CA SER A 328 6.80 -26.87 -20.53
C SER A 328 6.29 -27.56 -19.25
N VAL A 329 6.71 -27.09 -18.07
CA VAL A 329 6.25 -27.62 -16.79
C VAL A 329 4.74 -27.44 -16.63
N ILE A 330 4.21 -26.25 -16.96
CA ILE A 330 2.76 -25.95 -16.92
C ILE A 330 2.00 -26.93 -17.83
N LYS A 331 2.46 -27.13 -19.08
CA LYS A 331 1.84 -28.07 -20.02
C LYS A 331 1.86 -29.53 -19.52
N ARG A 332 2.93 -29.95 -18.83
CA ARG A 332 2.99 -31.29 -18.24
C ARG A 332 1.98 -31.45 -17.10
N ALA A 333 1.87 -30.46 -16.22
CA ALA A 333 0.87 -30.45 -15.15
C ALA A 333 -0.55 -30.48 -15.72
N GLU A 334 -0.84 -29.66 -16.73
CA GLU A 334 -2.13 -29.61 -17.44
C GLU A 334 -2.47 -30.96 -18.07
N SER A 335 -1.52 -31.62 -18.77
CA SER A 335 -1.72 -32.91 -19.37
C SER A 335 -2.06 -34.01 -18.35
N GLN A 336 -1.40 -34.00 -17.20
CA GLN A 336 -1.70 -34.92 -16.08
C GLN A 336 -3.10 -34.65 -15.50
N MET A 337 -3.48 -33.38 -15.28
CA MET A 337 -4.81 -33.00 -14.84
C MET A 337 -5.86 -33.50 -15.84
N TYR A 338 -5.65 -33.28 -17.12
CA TYR A 338 -6.58 -33.76 -18.15
C TYR A 338 -6.75 -35.28 -18.14
N SER A 339 -5.66 -36.02 -17.90
CA SER A 339 -5.68 -37.50 -17.74
C SER A 339 -6.52 -37.90 -16.51
N ALA A 340 -6.33 -37.21 -15.39
CA ALA A 340 -7.11 -37.41 -14.17
C ALA A 340 -8.61 -37.09 -14.39
N LYS A 341 -8.91 -36.00 -15.10
CA LYS A 341 -10.29 -35.60 -15.46
C LYS A 341 -10.96 -36.65 -16.36
N SER A 342 -10.24 -37.18 -17.33
CA SER A 342 -10.74 -38.25 -18.22
C SER A 342 -11.07 -39.50 -17.42
N LYS A 343 -10.20 -39.93 -16.51
CA LYS A 343 -10.43 -41.08 -15.64
C LYS A 343 -11.68 -40.90 -14.75
N TYR A 344 -11.87 -39.72 -14.15
CA TYR A 344 -13.04 -39.39 -13.37
C TYR A 344 -14.35 -39.57 -14.15
N TYR A 345 -14.41 -39.12 -15.43
CA TYR A 345 -15.60 -39.27 -16.26
C TYR A 345 -15.82 -40.68 -16.72
N MET A 346 -14.77 -41.46 -16.98
CA MET A 346 -14.89 -42.90 -17.33
C MET A 346 -15.47 -43.73 -16.18
N GLU A 347 -14.97 -43.50 -14.94
CA GLU A 347 -15.43 -44.18 -13.74
C GLU A 347 -16.93 -43.87 -13.43
N LYS A 348 -17.41 -42.69 -13.77
CA LYS A 348 -18.81 -42.31 -13.63
C LYS A 348 -19.71 -42.74 -14.80
N GLY A 349 -19.20 -43.51 -15.78
CA GLY A 349 -19.93 -43.97 -16.96
C GLY A 349 -20.39 -42.83 -17.89
N ARG A 350 -19.67 -41.70 -17.87
CA ARG A 350 -20.00 -40.47 -18.60
C ARG A 350 -18.87 -40.08 -19.55
N ASP A 351 -18.86 -40.74 -20.73
CA ASP A 351 -17.92 -40.37 -21.78
C ASP A 351 -18.35 -39.05 -22.45
N ARG A 352 -17.51 -38.00 -22.32
CA ARG A 352 -17.74 -36.68 -22.92
C ARG A 352 -17.71 -36.66 -24.45
N ARG A 353 -17.22 -37.73 -25.11
CA ARG A 353 -17.07 -37.82 -26.55
C ARG A 353 -18.35 -38.16 -27.31
N ARG A 354 -19.48 -38.31 -26.62
CA ARG A 354 -20.76 -38.69 -27.24
C ARG A 354 -21.81 -37.58 -27.22
N ARG A 355 -21.41 -36.30 -27.19
CA ARG A 355 -22.36 -35.20 -27.46
C ARG A 355 -21.75 -34.19 -28.40
#